data_20d00f2e7a711135c93c51f494370f94
#
_entry.id   20d00f2e7a711135c93c51f494370f94
#
_cell.length_a   1.000
_cell.length_b   1.000
_cell.length_c   1.000
_cell.angle_alpha   90.00
_cell.angle_beta   90.00
_cell.angle_gamma   90.00
#
_symmetry.space_group_name_H-M   'P 1'
#
loop_
_entity.id
_entity.type
_entity.pdbx_description
1 polymer ?
#
loop_
_entity_poly.entity_id
_entity_poly.type
_entity_poly.pdbx_seq_one_letter_code
_entity_poly.pdbx_strand_id
1 'polypeptide(L)'
;MTIKMIYLAKRNPALAPEDFPQAWREHSALGAKCTNVRDKVVSVRQCSRVLAHPPLQGFSTEYDGVNLLTVKSLAAAHDIWSDPETLAVMRPDEPRVFSTYVRDFTLVCEETSVDEGAGAIRANPLGKCVVVGFLQGFGASASLSFPQARAVVRNRVCEAPPPGYAYDVILEAWFDDPVQATQALQGTSHAMLGEADCVWMLTTVTHCRP
;
A
#
# COMPACT_ATOMS: atom_id res chain seq x y z
N MET A 1 9.36 5.63 16.18
CA MET A 1 8.38 4.62 15.74
C MET A 1 7.49 5.25 14.70
N THR A 2 7.47 4.71 13.49
CA THR A 2 6.66 5.22 12.38
C THR A 2 5.42 4.33 12.25
N ILE A 3 4.22 4.92 12.34
CA ILE A 3 2.96 4.20 12.18
C ILE A 3 2.41 4.42 10.78
N LYS A 4 1.97 3.34 10.16
CA LYS A 4 1.35 3.34 8.85
C LYS A 4 -0.02 2.68 8.87
N MET A 5 -0.90 3.15 8.00
CA MET A 5 -2.12 2.48 7.63
C MET A 5 -1.95 2.00 6.19
N ILE A 6 -1.93 0.68 6.02
CA ILE A 6 -1.63 0.05 4.71
C ILE A 6 -2.83 -0.79 4.30
N TYR A 7 -3.26 -0.66 3.04
CA TYR A 7 -4.34 -1.48 2.53
C TYR A 7 -4.19 -1.87 1.07
N LEU A 8 -4.72 -3.05 0.74
CA LEU A 8 -4.95 -3.55 -0.61
C LEU A 8 -6.25 -2.93 -1.14
N ALA A 9 -6.16 -2.04 -2.10
CA ALA A 9 -7.32 -1.40 -2.70
C ALA A 9 -7.91 -2.26 -3.80
N LYS A 10 -9.22 -2.53 -3.72
CA LYS A 10 -10.01 -3.15 -4.77
C LYS A 10 -11.02 -2.11 -5.27
N ARG A 11 -10.95 -1.78 -6.56
CA ARG A 11 -11.81 -0.75 -7.16
C ARG A 11 -13.28 -1.16 -7.16
N ASN A 12 -14.16 -0.18 -7.25
CA ASN A 12 -15.55 -0.42 -7.61
C ASN A 12 -15.58 -1.15 -8.98
N PRO A 13 -16.31 -2.27 -9.11
CA PRO A 13 -16.41 -3.02 -10.37
C PRO A 13 -16.90 -2.21 -11.58
N ALA A 14 -17.62 -1.11 -11.34
CA ALA A 14 -18.09 -0.21 -12.39
C ALA A 14 -16.99 0.68 -12.99
N LEU A 15 -15.82 0.80 -12.32
CA LEU A 15 -14.66 1.52 -12.86
C LEU A 15 -13.83 0.59 -13.76
N ALA A 16 -13.32 1.11 -14.88
CA ALA A 16 -12.26 0.43 -15.59
C ALA A 16 -10.95 0.46 -14.77
N PRO A 17 -10.06 -0.54 -14.90
CA PRO A 17 -8.77 -0.55 -14.16
C PRO A 17 -7.95 0.71 -14.43
N GLU A 18 -8.00 1.25 -15.63
CA GLU A 18 -7.27 2.44 -16.09
C GLU A 18 -7.79 3.72 -15.43
N ASP A 19 -9.07 3.77 -15.06
CA ASP A 19 -9.73 4.93 -14.45
C ASP A 19 -9.55 4.97 -12.93
N PHE A 20 -9.22 3.83 -12.32
CA PHE A 20 -9.09 3.72 -10.87
C PHE A 20 -8.08 4.70 -10.26
N PRO A 21 -6.86 4.90 -10.81
CA PRO A 21 -5.88 5.82 -10.23
C PRO A 21 -6.39 7.26 -10.14
N GLN A 22 -7.17 7.71 -11.13
CA GLN A 22 -7.74 9.05 -11.13
C GLN A 22 -8.87 9.18 -10.09
N ALA A 23 -9.81 8.24 -10.07
CA ALA A 23 -10.90 8.21 -9.09
C ALA A 23 -10.36 8.17 -7.64
N TRP A 24 -9.30 7.39 -7.43
CA TRP A 24 -8.65 7.28 -6.12
C TRP A 24 -7.93 8.56 -5.70
N ARG A 25 -7.28 9.25 -6.65
CA ARG A 25 -6.67 10.56 -6.40
C ARG A 25 -7.70 11.61 -6.00
N GLU A 26 -8.85 11.64 -6.67
CA GLU A 26 -9.95 12.54 -6.34
C GLU A 26 -10.50 12.27 -4.93
N HIS A 27 -10.67 11.00 -4.57
CA HIS A 27 -11.03 10.59 -3.21
C HIS A 27 -10.01 11.10 -2.18
N SER A 28 -8.72 10.92 -2.43
CA SER A 28 -7.66 11.43 -1.56
C SER A 28 -7.71 12.94 -1.38
N ALA A 29 -8.10 13.68 -2.43
CA ALA A 29 -8.25 15.14 -2.37
C ALA A 29 -9.39 15.59 -1.44
N LEU A 30 -10.42 14.77 -1.25
CA LEU A 30 -11.46 15.04 -0.23
C LEU A 30 -10.86 14.96 1.17
N GLY A 31 -10.06 13.94 1.47
CA GLY A 31 -9.39 13.80 2.76
C GLY A 31 -8.46 14.97 3.07
N ALA A 32 -7.81 15.54 2.05
CA ALA A 32 -6.98 16.73 2.23
C ALA A 32 -7.77 17.98 2.68
N LYS A 33 -9.09 18.00 2.50
CA LYS A 33 -9.97 19.07 2.99
C LYS A 33 -10.39 18.89 4.44
N CYS A 34 -10.37 17.66 4.96
CA CYS A 34 -10.73 17.37 6.34
C CYS A 34 -9.60 17.82 7.29
N THR A 35 -9.93 18.62 8.29
CA THR A 35 -8.98 19.14 9.29
C THR A 35 -8.31 17.99 10.02
N ASN A 36 -9.10 17.03 10.49
CA ASN A 36 -8.61 15.86 11.19
C ASN A 36 -7.55 15.09 10.38
N VAL A 37 -7.83 14.82 9.09
CA VAL A 37 -6.89 14.10 8.21
C VAL A 37 -5.60 14.88 8.00
N ARG A 38 -5.68 16.19 7.74
CA ARG A 38 -4.48 17.05 7.59
C ARG A 38 -3.62 17.04 8.85
N ASP A 39 -4.25 17.09 10.00
CA ASP A 39 -3.52 17.19 11.28
C ASP A 39 -2.86 15.87 11.67
N LYS A 40 -3.35 14.72 11.19
CA LYS A 40 -2.90 13.39 11.59
C LYS A 40 -2.08 12.65 10.56
N VAL A 41 -2.28 12.94 9.29
CA VAL A 41 -1.55 12.29 8.18
C VAL A 41 -0.22 13.01 7.95
N VAL A 42 0.85 12.23 7.90
CA VAL A 42 2.20 12.69 7.59
C VAL A 42 2.49 12.57 6.09
N SER A 43 2.06 11.47 5.46
CA SER A 43 2.21 11.29 4.02
C SER A 43 1.24 10.26 3.48
N VAL A 44 0.85 10.42 2.22
CA VAL A 44 0.04 9.48 1.44
C VAL A 44 0.83 9.06 0.21
N ARG A 45 0.86 7.77 -0.10
CA ARG A 45 1.35 7.24 -1.37
C ARG A 45 0.36 6.22 -1.89
N GLN A 46 -0.28 6.54 -3.01
CA GLN A 46 -1.17 5.63 -3.72
C GLN A 46 -0.36 4.92 -4.80
N CYS A 47 -0.18 3.63 -4.62
CA CYS A 47 0.58 2.76 -5.50
C CYS A 47 -0.42 1.95 -6.34
N SER A 48 -0.67 2.38 -7.58
CA SER A 48 -1.58 1.68 -8.48
C SER A 48 -0.91 0.48 -9.13
N ARG A 49 -1.66 -0.61 -9.31
CA ARG A 49 -1.19 -1.83 -9.95
C ARG A 49 -0.68 -1.53 -11.36
N VAL A 50 0.45 -2.11 -11.73
CA VAL A 50 0.96 -2.10 -13.11
C VAL A 50 0.07 -3.00 -13.96
N LEU A 51 -0.57 -2.42 -14.98
CA LEU A 51 -1.44 -3.15 -15.90
C LEU A 51 -0.58 -3.77 -17.01
N ALA A 52 -0.13 -5.02 -16.80
CA ALA A 52 0.66 -5.77 -17.77
C ALA A 52 -0.21 -6.80 -18.51
N HIS A 53 0.06 -6.99 -19.80
CA HIS A 53 -0.57 -8.01 -20.65
C HIS A 53 0.52 -8.84 -21.34
N PRO A 54 0.64 -10.16 -21.07
CA PRO A 54 -0.11 -10.89 -20.03
C PRO A 54 0.23 -10.44 -18.61
N PRO A 55 -0.62 -10.77 -17.62
CA PRO A 55 -0.29 -10.51 -16.21
C PRO A 55 1.02 -11.19 -15.80
N LEU A 56 1.80 -10.53 -14.95
CA LEU A 56 3.06 -11.07 -14.48
C LEU A 56 2.81 -12.21 -13.50
N GLN A 57 3.51 -13.32 -13.71
CA GLN A 57 3.38 -14.50 -12.85
C GLN A 57 3.79 -14.18 -11.40
N GLY A 58 3.01 -14.67 -10.43
CA GLY A 58 3.25 -14.49 -9.02
C GLY A 58 2.71 -13.16 -8.45
N PHE A 59 2.20 -12.25 -9.31
CA PHE A 59 1.58 -11.01 -8.86
C PHE A 59 0.06 -11.07 -8.93
N SER A 60 -0.59 -10.56 -7.90
CA SER A 60 -2.05 -10.53 -7.82
C SER A 60 -2.64 -9.56 -8.84
N THR A 61 -3.71 -10.01 -9.49
CA THR A 61 -4.58 -9.19 -10.34
C THR A 61 -5.93 -8.90 -9.69
N GLU A 62 -6.13 -9.41 -8.48
CA GLU A 62 -7.37 -9.23 -7.73
C GLU A 62 -7.54 -7.83 -7.17
N TYR A 63 -6.41 -7.19 -6.82
CA TYR A 63 -6.39 -5.85 -6.27
C TYR A 63 -5.88 -4.84 -7.30
N ASP A 64 -6.28 -3.58 -7.16
CA ASP A 64 -5.97 -2.51 -8.11
C ASP A 64 -4.91 -1.55 -7.58
N GLY A 65 -4.55 -1.64 -6.30
CA GLY A 65 -3.48 -0.84 -5.73
C GLY A 65 -3.20 -1.10 -4.27
N VAL A 66 -2.18 -0.41 -3.77
CA VAL A 66 -1.78 -0.41 -2.35
C VAL A 66 -1.67 1.04 -1.88
N ASN A 67 -2.31 1.38 -0.76
CA ASN A 67 -2.09 2.66 -0.10
C ASN A 67 -1.03 2.51 1.00
N LEU A 68 -0.06 3.41 1.00
CA LEU A 68 0.93 3.55 2.06
C LEU A 68 0.70 4.91 2.74
N LEU A 69 -0.07 4.91 3.80
CA LEU A 69 -0.43 6.10 4.57
C LEU A 69 0.40 6.15 5.86
N THR A 70 1.22 7.18 6.02
CA THR A 70 1.94 7.42 7.27
C THR A 70 1.16 8.38 8.15
N VAL A 71 0.98 8.04 9.42
CA VAL A 71 0.26 8.85 10.40
C VAL A 71 1.16 9.20 11.58
N LYS A 72 0.79 10.26 12.31
CA LYS A 72 1.59 10.80 13.41
C LYS A 72 1.73 9.84 14.60
N SER A 73 0.73 8.98 14.84
CA SER A 73 0.71 8.05 15.96
C SER A 73 -0.34 6.96 15.78
N LEU A 74 -0.30 5.93 16.64
CA LEU A 74 -1.34 4.91 16.71
C LEU A 74 -2.71 5.51 17.06
N ALA A 75 -2.75 6.46 17.99
CA ALA A 75 -3.99 7.18 18.31
C ALA A 75 -4.56 7.94 17.10
N ALA A 76 -3.70 8.49 16.23
CA ALA A 76 -4.12 9.13 14.99
C ALA A 76 -4.73 8.13 14.01
N ALA A 77 -4.18 6.90 13.91
CA ALA A 77 -4.75 5.84 13.08
C ALA A 77 -6.17 5.45 13.53
N HIS A 78 -6.39 5.31 14.82
CA HIS A 78 -7.70 4.97 15.37
C HIS A 78 -8.73 6.08 15.18
N ASP A 79 -8.33 7.34 15.40
CA ASP A 79 -9.25 8.46 15.37
C ASP A 79 -9.75 8.79 13.96
N ILE A 80 -8.95 8.60 12.92
CA ILE A 80 -9.37 8.85 11.51
C ILE A 80 -10.67 8.10 11.17
N TRP A 81 -10.88 6.91 11.72
CA TRP A 81 -12.08 6.11 11.45
C TRP A 81 -13.33 6.50 12.26
N SER A 82 -13.19 7.32 13.27
CA SER A 82 -14.26 7.73 14.18
C SER A 82 -14.57 9.23 14.11
N ASP A 83 -13.73 10.01 13.44
CA ASP A 83 -13.89 11.45 13.31
C ASP A 83 -15.14 11.83 12.49
N PRO A 84 -16.06 12.63 13.05
CA PRO A 84 -17.32 12.99 12.37
C PRO A 84 -17.11 13.74 11.04
N GLU A 85 -16.12 14.65 10.94
CA GLU A 85 -15.83 15.38 9.71
C GLU A 85 -15.35 14.42 8.62
N THR A 86 -14.41 13.54 8.97
CA THR A 86 -13.86 12.54 8.04
C THR A 86 -14.96 11.59 7.56
N LEU A 87 -15.81 11.09 8.46
CA LEU A 87 -16.91 10.22 8.12
C LEU A 87 -17.96 10.92 7.22
N ALA A 88 -18.27 12.19 7.47
CA ALA A 88 -19.23 12.93 6.66
C ALA A 88 -18.72 13.24 5.25
N VAL A 89 -17.42 13.43 5.06
CA VAL A 89 -16.81 13.84 3.79
C VAL A 89 -16.32 12.64 2.96
N MET A 90 -15.59 11.70 3.60
CA MET A 90 -14.91 10.61 2.89
C MET A 90 -15.83 9.41 2.64
N ARG A 91 -16.61 9.01 3.65
CA ARG A 91 -17.43 7.80 3.61
C ARG A 91 -18.45 7.75 2.47
N PRO A 92 -19.16 8.85 2.13
CA PRO A 92 -20.11 8.84 1.00
C PRO A 92 -19.43 8.65 -0.37
N ASP A 93 -18.14 9.00 -0.50
CA ASP A 93 -17.41 8.87 -1.75
C ASP A 93 -16.72 7.50 -1.93
N GLU A 94 -16.47 6.76 -0.83
CA GLU A 94 -15.81 5.45 -0.89
C GLU A 94 -16.48 4.47 -1.87
N PRO A 95 -17.82 4.30 -1.91
CA PRO A 95 -18.48 3.39 -2.85
C PRO A 95 -18.30 3.76 -4.33
N ARG A 96 -18.00 5.01 -4.65
CA ARG A 96 -17.65 5.42 -6.02
C ARG A 96 -16.31 4.83 -6.45
N VAL A 97 -15.38 4.68 -5.52
CA VAL A 97 -13.98 4.33 -5.78
C VAL A 97 -13.69 2.87 -5.49
N PHE A 98 -14.21 2.34 -4.36
CA PHE A 98 -13.84 1.03 -3.84
C PHE A 98 -15.02 0.04 -3.85
N SER A 99 -14.68 -1.25 -3.86
CA SER A 99 -15.66 -2.34 -3.76
C SER A 99 -16.28 -2.47 -2.37
N THR A 100 -15.60 -1.97 -1.33
CA THR A 100 -16.05 -1.96 0.07
C THR A 100 -15.44 -0.77 0.81
N TYR A 101 -15.82 -0.55 2.07
CA TYR A 101 -15.32 0.57 2.86
C TYR A 101 -13.86 0.37 3.28
N VAL A 102 -13.05 1.45 3.18
CA VAL A 102 -11.60 1.41 3.39
C VAL A 102 -11.21 0.88 4.76
N ARG A 103 -11.95 1.22 5.82
CA ARG A 103 -11.66 0.72 7.18
C ARG A 103 -11.76 -0.80 7.30
N ASP A 104 -12.57 -1.45 6.45
CA ASP A 104 -12.83 -2.89 6.51
C ASP A 104 -11.67 -3.72 5.92
N PHE A 105 -10.68 -3.07 5.30
CA PHE A 105 -9.50 -3.73 4.74
C PHE A 105 -8.16 -3.01 5.05
N THR A 106 -8.15 -2.06 5.99
CA THR A 106 -6.93 -1.35 6.38
C THR A 106 -6.20 -2.04 7.53
N LEU A 107 -4.90 -2.26 7.36
CA LEU A 107 -3.98 -2.78 8.36
C LEU A 107 -3.24 -1.63 9.03
N VAL A 108 -3.16 -1.64 10.35
CA VAL A 108 -2.32 -0.71 11.11
C VAL A 108 -0.98 -1.36 11.38
N CYS A 109 0.09 -0.71 10.95
CA CYS A 109 1.43 -1.25 10.92
C CYS A 109 2.44 -0.34 11.61
N GLU A 110 3.46 -0.97 12.19
CA GLU A 110 4.68 -0.32 12.64
C GLU A 110 5.81 -0.59 11.64
N GLU A 111 6.49 0.46 11.18
CA GLU A 111 7.71 0.32 10.39
C GLU A 111 8.85 -0.16 11.29
N THR A 112 9.35 -1.38 11.06
CA THR A 112 10.33 -2.04 11.94
C THR A 112 11.73 -2.09 11.37
N SER A 113 11.90 -2.02 10.06
CA SER A 113 13.18 -1.99 9.38
C SER A 113 13.09 -1.15 8.11
N VAL A 114 14.10 -0.33 7.88
CA VAL A 114 14.18 0.60 6.75
C VAL A 114 15.62 0.66 6.28
N ASP A 115 15.88 0.33 5.01
CA ASP A 115 17.19 0.50 4.41
C ASP A 115 17.57 1.98 4.27
N GLU A 116 18.86 2.29 4.29
CA GLU A 116 19.38 3.66 4.19
C GLU A 116 18.89 4.41 2.93
N GLY A 117 18.70 3.71 1.82
CA GLY A 117 18.20 4.27 0.56
C GLY A 117 16.74 4.74 0.59
N ALA A 118 15.94 4.31 1.58
CA ALA A 118 14.51 4.60 1.62
C ALA A 118 14.19 6.10 1.75
N GLY A 119 15.00 6.87 2.44
CA GLY A 119 14.83 8.32 2.57
C GLY A 119 14.86 9.01 1.22
N ALA A 120 15.85 8.72 0.39
CA ALA A 120 16.03 9.36 -0.91
C ALA A 120 14.89 9.02 -1.89
N ILE A 121 14.52 7.73 -2.02
CA ILE A 121 13.47 7.31 -2.96
C ILE A 121 12.08 7.79 -2.52
N ARG A 122 11.84 7.85 -1.22
CA ARG A 122 10.57 8.34 -0.65
C ARG A 122 10.41 9.86 -0.69
N ALA A 123 11.50 10.60 -0.82
CA ALA A 123 11.46 12.06 -0.97
C ALA A 123 10.88 12.48 -2.34
N ASN A 124 11.07 11.66 -3.37
CA ASN A 124 10.49 11.89 -4.70
C ASN A 124 9.88 10.59 -5.24
N PRO A 125 8.75 10.12 -4.68
CA PRO A 125 8.22 8.79 -4.93
C PRO A 125 7.38 8.68 -6.22
N LEU A 126 6.90 9.80 -6.79
CA LEU A 126 6.00 9.77 -7.94
C LEU A 126 6.65 9.08 -9.14
N GLY A 127 5.95 8.11 -9.73
CA GLY A 127 6.45 7.30 -10.84
C GLY A 127 7.39 6.15 -10.42
N LYS A 128 7.84 6.10 -9.17
CA LYS A 128 8.64 4.97 -8.67
C LYS A 128 7.82 3.70 -8.58
N CYS A 129 8.48 2.57 -8.81
CA CYS A 129 7.88 1.24 -8.66
C CYS A 129 8.04 0.75 -7.22
N VAL A 130 6.97 0.17 -6.69
CA VAL A 130 6.98 -0.51 -5.39
C VAL A 130 6.41 -1.91 -5.56
N VAL A 131 7.23 -2.91 -5.28
CA VAL A 131 6.76 -4.29 -5.09
C VAL A 131 6.31 -4.40 -3.64
N VAL A 132 5.04 -4.71 -3.43
CA VAL A 132 4.49 -4.82 -2.07
C VAL A 132 4.04 -6.25 -1.82
N GLY A 133 4.56 -6.86 -0.75
CA GLY A 133 4.18 -8.19 -0.29
C GLY A 133 3.38 -8.11 0.99
N PHE A 134 2.20 -8.73 1.02
CA PHE A 134 1.39 -8.96 2.20
C PHE A 134 1.57 -10.41 2.61
N LEU A 135 2.16 -10.66 3.77
CA LEU A 135 2.67 -11.97 4.18
C LEU A 135 2.00 -12.45 5.46
N GLN A 136 1.60 -13.71 5.49
CA GLN A 136 1.07 -14.39 6.67
C GLN A 136 2.07 -15.43 7.18
N GLY A 137 2.19 -15.56 8.51
CA GLY A 137 3.09 -16.53 9.14
C GLY A 137 4.57 -16.22 8.97
N PHE A 138 4.91 -15.00 8.54
CA PHE A 138 6.26 -14.59 8.21
C PHE A 138 6.98 -14.09 9.47
N GLY A 139 7.77 -14.97 10.09
CA GLY A 139 8.48 -14.71 11.34
C GLY A 139 9.34 -13.44 11.29
N ALA A 140 9.59 -12.83 12.45
CA ALA A 140 10.33 -11.56 12.56
C ALA A 140 11.75 -11.58 11.97
N SER A 141 12.37 -12.77 11.89
CA SER A 141 13.75 -12.97 11.40
C SER A 141 13.84 -13.37 9.94
N ALA A 142 12.72 -13.66 9.26
CA ALA A 142 12.77 -14.04 7.85
C ALA A 142 13.18 -12.83 6.99
N SER A 143 14.25 -13.01 6.23
CA SER A 143 14.81 -11.98 5.34
C SER A 143 14.47 -12.34 3.90
N LEU A 144 13.84 -11.43 3.19
CA LEU A 144 13.64 -11.49 1.76
C LEU A 144 14.62 -10.53 1.09
N SER A 145 15.39 -11.06 0.14
CA SER A 145 16.31 -10.25 -0.65
C SER A 145 15.62 -9.80 -1.93
N PHE A 146 15.71 -8.51 -2.19
CA PHE A 146 15.27 -7.90 -3.45
C PHE A 146 16.48 -7.30 -4.16
N PRO A 147 17.18 -8.09 -5.03
CA PRO A 147 18.32 -7.59 -5.76
C PRO A 147 17.95 -6.31 -6.53
N GLN A 148 18.88 -5.33 -6.53
CA GLN A 148 18.71 -4.05 -7.22
C GLN A 148 17.58 -3.14 -6.67
N ALA A 149 16.86 -3.52 -5.63
CA ALA A 149 15.97 -2.58 -4.96
C ALA A 149 16.79 -1.41 -4.39
N ARG A 150 16.26 -0.20 -4.53
CA ARG A 150 16.85 1.01 -3.93
C ARG A 150 16.69 1.03 -2.42
N ALA A 151 15.63 0.40 -1.94
CA ALA A 151 15.34 0.23 -0.53
C ALA A 151 14.35 -0.90 -0.30
N VAL A 152 14.48 -1.55 0.84
CA VAL A 152 13.47 -2.48 1.37
C VAL A 152 12.98 -1.95 2.71
N VAL A 153 11.67 -1.99 2.90
CA VAL A 153 11.02 -1.55 4.12
C VAL A 153 10.14 -2.66 4.64
N ARG A 154 10.27 -2.95 5.92
CA ARG A 154 9.44 -3.94 6.60
C ARG A 154 8.47 -3.23 7.55
N ASN A 155 7.21 -3.59 7.44
CA ASN A 155 6.15 -3.12 8.32
C ASN A 155 5.52 -4.33 9.01
N ARG A 156 5.45 -4.31 10.33
CA ARG A 156 4.77 -5.31 11.15
C ARG A 156 3.34 -4.86 11.42
N VAL A 157 2.36 -5.71 11.20
CA VAL A 157 0.98 -5.45 11.62
C VAL A 157 0.95 -5.46 13.15
N CYS A 158 0.46 -4.38 13.75
CA CYS A 158 0.51 -4.16 15.20
C CYS A 158 -0.88 -4.11 15.87
N GLU A 159 -1.94 -4.18 15.08
CA GLU A 159 -3.33 -4.24 15.53
C GLU A 159 -4.01 -5.51 14.97
N ALA A 160 -5.13 -5.91 15.56
CA ALA A 160 -5.92 -7.01 15.03
C ALA A 160 -6.35 -6.71 13.58
N PRO A 161 -5.98 -7.56 12.61
CA PRO A 161 -6.31 -7.31 11.21
C PRO A 161 -7.82 -7.47 10.99
N PRO A 162 -8.38 -6.74 10.01
CA PRO A 162 -9.76 -6.96 9.58
C PRO A 162 -10.00 -8.40 9.10
N PRO A 163 -11.22 -8.93 9.20
CA PRO A 163 -11.56 -10.26 8.70
C PRO A 163 -11.17 -10.43 7.22
N GLY A 164 -10.50 -11.52 6.89
CA GLY A 164 -10.01 -11.80 5.53
C GLY A 164 -8.64 -11.20 5.18
N TYR A 165 -8.01 -10.45 6.09
CA TYR A 165 -6.71 -9.79 5.89
C TYR A 165 -5.68 -10.22 6.95
N ALA A 166 -5.57 -11.51 7.22
CA ALA A 166 -4.74 -12.09 8.29
C ALA A 166 -3.22 -12.03 7.97
N TYR A 167 -2.71 -10.85 7.60
CA TYR A 167 -1.30 -10.63 7.34
C TYR A 167 -0.57 -10.16 8.60
N ASP A 168 0.69 -10.61 8.74
CA ASP A 168 1.57 -10.24 9.88
C ASP A 168 2.59 -9.19 9.49
N VAL A 169 3.04 -9.24 8.24
CA VAL A 169 4.13 -8.40 7.72
C VAL A 169 3.77 -7.88 6.35
N ILE A 170 4.05 -6.60 6.12
CA ILE A 170 4.01 -5.99 4.80
C ILE A 170 5.42 -5.56 4.42
N LEU A 171 5.89 -6.00 3.25
CA LEU A 171 7.18 -5.61 2.68
C LEU A 171 6.97 -4.62 1.55
N GLU A 172 7.83 -3.60 1.48
CA GLU A 172 7.91 -2.67 0.38
C GLU A 172 9.32 -2.77 -0.22
N ALA A 173 9.47 -3.24 -1.45
CA ALA A 173 10.72 -3.16 -2.19
C ALA A 173 10.60 -2.07 -3.27
N TRP A 174 11.44 -1.04 -3.17
CA TRP A 174 11.39 0.17 -3.97
C TRP A 174 12.39 0.12 -5.12
N PHE A 175 11.93 0.45 -6.34
CA PHE A 175 12.73 0.48 -7.56
C PHE A 175 12.50 1.80 -8.31
N ASP A 176 13.40 2.14 -9.22
CA ASP A 176 13.26 3.35 -10.03
C ASP A 176 12.06 3.28 -10.97
N ASP A 177 11.79 2.10 -11.55
CA ASP A 177 10.70 1.87 -12.48
C ASP A 177 10.26 0.39 -12.49
N PRO A 178 9.10 0.05 -13.13
CA PRO A 178 8.60 -1.32 -13.21
C PRO A 178 9.47 -2.26 -14.03
N VAL A 179 10.24 -1.77 -14.99
CA VAL A 179 11.13 -2.61 -15.83
C VAL A 179 12.26 -3.15 -14.97
N GLN A 180 12.90 -2.27 -14.18
CA GLN A 180 13.95 -2.67 -13.23
C GLN A 180 13.41 -3.68 -12.21
N ALA A 181 12.23 -3.42 -11.64
CA ALA A 181 11.60 -4.34 -10.70
C ALA A 181 11.37 -5.73 -11.32
N THR A 182 10.81 -5.77 -12.53
CA THR A 182 10.54 -7.02 -13.23
C THR A 182 11.81 -7.80 -13.53
N GLN A 183 12.87 -7.14 -13.99
CA GLN A 183 14.16 -7.76 -14.26
C GLN A 183 14.81 -8.32 -12.99
N ALA A 184 14.78 -7.57 -11.89
CA ALA A 184 15.31 -8.01 -10.61
C ALA A 184 14.58 -9.25 -10.08
N LEU A 185 13.27 -9.34 -10.27
CA LEU A 185 12.45 -10.44 -9.80
C LEU A 185 12.51 -11.70 -10.68
N GLN A 186 12.89 -11.58 -11.96
CA GLN A 186 13.11 -12.76 -12.83
C GLN A 186 14.22 -13.68 -12.32
N GLY A 187 15.20 -13.15 -11.58
CA GLY A 187 16.27 -13.91 -10.95
C GLY A 187 15.93 -14.42 -9.54
N THR A 188 14.81 -13.99 -8.98
CA THR A 188 14.40 -14.37 -7.61
C THR A 188 13.58 -15.67 -7.68
N SER A 189 13.84 -16.59 -6.77
CA SER A 189 13.14 -17.88 -6.72
C SER A 189 11.60 -17.67 -6.67
N HIS A 190 10.89 -18.18 -7.66
CA HIS A 190 9.42 -18.14 -7.78
C HIS A 190 8.71 -18.80 -6.56
N ALA A 191 9.43 -19.60 -5.77
CA ALA A 191 8.93 -20.21 -4.55
C ALA A 191 8.41 -19.17 -3.53
N MET A 192 8.97 -17.95 -3.53
CA MET A 192 8.57 -16.89 -2.61
C MET A 192 7.29 -16.14 -3.04
N LEU A 193 7.00 -16.11 -4.36
CA LEU A 193 5.84 -15.40 -4.91
C LEU A 193 4.59 -16.30 -5.00
N GLY A 194 4.71 -17.58 -4.69
CA GLY A 194 3.66 -18.58 -4.88
C GLY A 194 3.12 -19.23 -3.62
N GLU A 195 3.52 -18.77 -2.44
CA GLU A 195 2.96 -19.27 -1.18
C GLU A 195 1.48 -18.87 -1.06
N ALA A 196 0.62 -19.83 -0.71
CA ALA A 196 -0.84 -19.69 -0.74
C ALA A 196 -1.39 -18.57 0.15
N ASP A 197 -0.61 -18.13 1.14
CA ASP A 197 -1.02 -17.15 2.15
C ASP A 197 -0.35 -15.78 1.96
N CYS A 198 0.16 -15.50 0.75
CA CYS A 198 0.82 -14.25 0.43
C CYS A 198 0.18 -13.55 -0.77
N VAL A 199 0.07 -12.22 -0.70
CA VAL A 199 -0.34 -11.39 -1.84
C VAL A 199 0.82 -10.50 -2.24
N TRP A 200 1.24 -10.61 -3.49
CA TRP A 200 2.26 -9.74 -4.07
C TRP A 200 1.66 -8.80 -5.11
N MET A 201 2.03 -7.52 -5.01
CA MET A 201 1.58 -6.47 -5.93
C MET A 201 2.78 -5.81 -6.58
N LEU A 202 2.77 -5.73 -7.92
CA LEU A 202 3.66 -4.85 -8.67
C LEU A 202 2.91 -3.54 -8.92
N THR A 203 3.42 -2.45 -8.37
CA THR A 203 2.73 -1.16 -8.38
C THR A 203 3.63 -0.01 -8.81
N THR A 204 3.02 1.08 -9.24
CA THR A 204 3.70 2.38 -9.46
C THR A 204 3.04 3.45 -8.61
N VAL A 205 3.81 4.33 -7.99
CA VAL A 205 3.27 5.47 -7.24
C VAL A 205 2.65 6.45 -8.21
N THR A 206 1.32 6.52 -8.25
CA THR A 206 0.54 7.37 -9.15
C THR A 206 0.06 8.67 -8.49
N HIS A 207 0.08 8.70 -7.16
CA HIS A 207 -0.24 9.88 -6.38
C HIS A 207 0.53 9.88 -5.07
N CYS A 208 1.03 11.04 -4.68
CA CYS A 208 1.64 11.27 -3.37
C CYS A 208 1.32 12.67 -2.87
N ARG A 209 1.26 12.79 -1.56
CA ARG A 209 1.26 14.07 -0.83
C ARG A 209 2.01 13.91 0.48
N PRO A 210 2.65 14.98 0.98
CA PRO A 210 3.19 15.02 2.33
C PRO A 210 2.04 14.97 3.33
#